data_8b002ce99f94384b819aa5370ef12e77
#
_entry.id   8b002ce99f94384b819aa5370ef12e77
#
_cell.length_a   1.000
_cell.length_b   1.000
_cell.length_c   1.000
_cell.angle_alpha   90.00
_cell.angle_beta   90.00
_cell.angle_gamma   90.00
#
_symmetry.space_group_name_H-M   'P 1'
#
loop_
_entity.id
_entity.type
_entity.pdbx_description
1 polymer ?
#
loop_
_entity_poly.entity_id
_entity_poly.type
_entity_poly.pdbx_seq_one_letter_code
_entity_poly.pdbx_strand_id
1 'polypeptide(L)'
;MRYFSVAEMAKKWDISERSVRNYCAQNRVDGAFIAGKTWKIPENAKKPVRTNKKKEQPVTLLDILKEQKINKYSGGIYHKTQIDLTYNSNHIEGSRLSHDQTRYIFETNTIGVENEVLNVDDVLETANHFRCIDMIIDHAKTTLSENWYYVKKKDS
;
A
#
# COMPACT_ATOMS: atom_id res chain seq x y z
N MET A 1 -21.17 -9.35 46.47
CA MET A 1 -20.51 -9.75 45.20
C MET A 1 -19.13 -10.27 45.55
N ARG A 2 -18.77 -11.44 45.01
CA ARG A 2 -17.43 -12.02 45.23
C ARG A 2 -16.49 -11.55 44.15
N TYR A 3 -15.25 -11.20 44.53
CA TYR A 3 -14.23 -10.72 43.59
C TYR A 3 -13.04 -11.65 43.60
N PHE A 4 -12.53 -11.94 42.43
CA PHE A 4 -11.35 -12.76 42.23
C PHE A 4 -10.11 -11.88 42.04
N SER A 5 -8.97 -12.41 42.44
CA SER A 5 -7.65 -11.86 42.09
C SER A 5 -7.33 -12.19 40.63
N VAL A 6 -6.28 -11.52 40.09
CA VAL A 6 -5.77 -11.80 38.74
C VAL A 6 -5.38 -13.27 38.59
N ALA A 7 -4.74 -13.88 39.62
CA ALA A 7 -4.31 -15.27 39.56
C ALA A 7 -5.48 -16.27 39.52
N GLU A 8 -6.54 -16.02 40.33
CA GLU A 8 -7.75 -16.85 40.32
C GLU A 8 -8.49 -16.74 39.00
N MET A 9 -8.61 -15.52 38.44
CA MET A 9 -9.30 -15.32 37.17
C MET A 9 -8.46 -15.89 36.00
N ALA A 10 -7.14 -15.85 36.04
CA ALA A 10 -6.26 -16.48 35.08
C ALA A 10 -6.47 -17.98 34.98
N LYS A 11 -6.60 -18.65 36.14
CA LYS A 11 -6.96 -20.07 36.22
C LYS A 11 -8.36 -20.36 35.67
N LYS A 12 -9.36 -19.52 36.03
CA LYS A 12 -10.75 -19.69 35.58
C LYS A 12 -10.88 -19.52 34.04
N TRP A 13 -10.16 -18.60 33.45
CA TRP A 13 -10.22 -18.33 32.01
C TRP A 13 -9.20 -19.11 31.17
N ASP A 14 -8.32 -19.88 31.82
CA ASP A 14 -7.23 -20.62 31.19
C ASP A 14 -6.37 -19.71 30.28
N ILE A 15 -5.81 -18.66 30.91
CA ILE A 15 -4.91 -17.69 30.28
C ILE A 15 -3.87 -17.20 31.30
N SER A 16 -2.81 -16.55 30.79
CA SER A 16 -1.78 -15.97 31.65
C SER A 16 -2.32 -14.79 32.47
N GLU A 17 -1.78 -14.59 33.67
CA GLU A 17 -2.09 -13.42 34.52
C GLU A 17 -1.82 -12.09 33.78
N ARG A 18 -0.78 -12.05 32.95
CA ARG A 18 -0.47 -10.89 32.11
C ARG A 18 -1.62 -10.54 31.17
N SER A 19 -2.26 -11.55 30.58
CA SER A 19 -3.42 -11.34 29.70
C SER A 19 -4.60 -10.79 30.46
N VAL A 20 -4.85 -11.30 31.68
CA VAL A 20 -5.92 -10.78 32.56
C VAL A 20 -5.68 -9.32 32.90
N ARG A 21 -4.46 -8.96 33.34
CA ARG A 21 -4.08 -7.56 33.63
C ARG A 21 -4.29 -6.65 32.41
N ASN A 22 -3.89 -7.11 31.23
CA ASN A 22 -4.08 -6.36 29.98
C ASN A 22 -5.56 -6.13 29.66
N TYR A 23 -6.41 -7.14 29.84
CA TYR A 23 -7.84 -6.98 29.62
C TYR A 23 -8.47 -5.99 30.60
N CYS A 24 -8.08 -6.02 31.89
CA CYS A 24 -8.53 -5.05 32.88
C CYS A 24 -8.04 -3.63 32.56
N ALA A 25 -6.75 -3.46 32.21
CA ALA A 25 -6.16 -2.17 31.85
C ALA A 25 -6.79 -1.54 30.60
N GLN A 26 -7.33 -2.37 29.70
CA GLN A 26 -8.03 -1.95 28.50
C GLN A 26 -9.54 -1.74 28.71
N ASN A 27 -10.03 -1.77 29.95
CA ASN A 27 -11.46 -1.67 30.31
C ASN A 27 -12.35 -2.70 29.57
N ARG A 28 -11.81 -3.90 29.30
CA ARG A 28 -12.53 -4.97 28.59
C ARG A 28 -13.20 -5.99 29.52
N VAL A 29 -13.09 -5.76 30.80
CA VAL A 29 -13.69 -6.59 31.85
C VAL A 29 -14.60 -5.71 32.69
N ASP A 30 -15.90 -5.87 32.50
CA ASP A 30 -16.89 -5.06 33.18
C ASP A 30 -16.81 -5.28 34.70
N GLY A 31 -16.82 -4.18 35.44
CA GLY A 31 -16.81 -4.20 36.93
C GLY A 31 -15.43 -4.53 37.53
N ALA A 32 -14.37 -4.65 36.73
CA ALA A 32 -13.02 -4.78 37.28
C ALA A 32 -12.51 -3.42 37.77
N PHE A 33 -11.87 -3.39 38.93
CA PHE A 33 -11.27 -2.19 39.50
C PHE A 33 -9.97 -2.49 40.23
N ILE A 34 -9.16 -1.46 40.44
CA ILE A 34 -7.90 -1.56 41.17
C ILE A 34 -8.15 -1.30 42.65
N ALA A 35 -7.80 -2.26 43.51
CA ALA A 35 -7.79 -2.11 44.97
C ALA A 35 -6.32 -2.19 45.46
N GLY A 36 -5.78 -1.07 45.84
CA GLY A 36 -4.35 -0.96 46.14
C GLY A 36 -3.47 -1.21 44.93
N LYS A 37 -2.67 -2.28 44.97
CA LYS A 37 -1.75 -2.65 43.86
C LYS A 37 -2.27 -3.79 42.98
N THR A 38 -3.50 -4.27 43.23
CA THR A 38 -4.06 -5.47 42.57
C THR A 38 -5.42 -5.21 41.94
N TRP A 39 -5.67 -5.86 40.80
CA TRP A 39 -7.01 -5.87 40.20
C TRP A 39 -7.94 -6.77 40.96
N LYS A 40 -9.18 -6.31 41.17
CA LYS A 40 -10.33 -7.06 41.68
C LYS A 40 -11.32 -7.23 40.54
N ILE A 41 -11.67 -8.46 40.25
CA ILE A 41 -12.47 -8.84 39.08
C ILE A 41 -13.72 -9.56 39.57
N PRO A 42 -14.93 -9.15 39.15
CA PRO A 42 -16.15 -9.85 39.55
C PRO A 42 -16.08 -11.32 39.14
N GLU A 43 -16.56 -12.20 40.02
CA GLU A 43 -16.60 -13.65 39.78
C GLU A 43 -17.36 -14.04 38.50
N ASN A 44 -18.42 -13.30 38.19
CA ASN A 44 -19.27 -13.50 37.02
C ASN A 44 -18.76 -12.81 35.73
N ALA A 45 -17.59 -12.18 35.78
CA ALA A 45 -17.02 -11.53 34.60
C ALA A 45 -16.75 -12.54 33.46
N LYS A 46 -17.15 -12.17 32.26
CA LYS A 46 -16.93 -12.99 31.05
C LYS A 46 -15.51 -12.75 30.48
N LYS A 47 -14.89 -13.84 30.00
CA LYS A 47 -13.61 -13.75 29.32
C LYS A 47 -13.76 -12.89 28.04
N PRO A 48 -12.99 -11.77 27.89
CA PRO A 48 -13.05 -10.98 26.70
C PRO A 48 -12.60 -11.77 25.47
N VAL A 49 -13.32 -11.62 24.36
CA VAL A 49 -12.94 -12.24 23.09
C VAL A 49 -11.62 -11.62 22.62
N ARG A 50 -10.68 -12.46 22.20
CA ARG A 50 -9.40 -12.00 21.68
C ARG A 50 -9.65 -11.23 20.38
N THR A 51 -9.65 -9.89 20.43
CA THR A 51 -9.64 -9.09 19.23
C THR A 51 -8.26 -9.24 18.60
N ASN A 52 -8.15 -10.06 17.55
CA ASN A 52 -7.03 -9.96 16.64
C ASN A 52 -7.17 -8.59 15.97
N LYS A 53 -6.48 -7.56 16.49
CA LYS A 53 -6.17 -6.41 15.66
C LYS A 53 -5.40 -7.00 14.49
N LYS A 54 -6.02 -7.09 13.31
CA LYS A 54 -5.27 -7.25 12.06
C LYS A 54 -4.19 -6.17 12.15
N LYS A 55 -2.91 -6.56 12.23
CA LYS A 55 -1.83 -5.60 12.01
C LYS A 55 -2.16 -5.01 10.65
N GLU A 56 -2.56 -3.76 10.62
CA GLU A 56 -2.63 -3.00 9.38
C GLU A 56 -1.25 -3.17 8.75
N GLN A 57 -1.21 -3.83 7.61
CA GLN A 57 0.05 -3.98 6.91
C GLN A 57 0.53 -2.58 6.54
N PRO A 58 1.81 -2.27 6.76
CA PRO A 58 2.32 -0.96 6.39
C PRO A 58 2.05 -0.75 4.89
N VAL A 59 1.50 0.40 4.55
CA VAL A 59 1.27 0.81 3.15
C VAL A 59 2.62 0.77 2.43
N THR A 60 2.70 -0.01 1.37
CA THR A 60 3.94 -0.13 0.58
C THR A 60 4.00 0.96 -0.49
N LEU A 61 5.20 1.24 -1.00
CA LEU A 61 5.37 2.15 -2.14
C LEU A 61 4.51 1.72 -3.34
N LEU A 62 4.42 0.42 -3.59
CA LEU A 62 3.60 -0.11 -4.67
C LEU A 62 2.10 0.19 -4.47
N ASP A 63 1.62 0.12 -3.24
CA ASP A 63 0.22 0.44 -2.93
C ASP A 63 -0.06 1.92 -3.19
N ILE A 64 0.89 2.82 -2.85
CA ILE A 64 0.82 4.25 -3.14
C ILE A 64 0.83 4.51 -4.65
N LEU A 65 1.72 3.87 -5.40
CA LEU A 65 1.80 4.03 -6.86
C LEU A 65 0.50 3.58 -7.54
N LYS A 66 -0.08 2.45 -7.12
CA LYS A 66 -1.36 1.94 -7.63
C LYS A 66 -2.52 2.88 -7.33
N GLU A 67 -2.58 3.38 -6.10
CA GLU A 67 -3.61 4.34 -5.68
C GLU A 67 -3.53 5.63 -6.50
N GLN A 68 -2.34 6.21 -6.65
CA GLN A 68 -2.13 7.44 -7.40
C GLN A 68 -2.40 7.27 -8.90
N LYS A 69 -2.09 6.10 -9.46
CA LYS A 69 -2.43 5.74 -10.85
C LYS A 69 -3.95 5.72 -11.06
N ILE A 70 -4.69 5.03 -10.20
CA ILE A 70 -6.15 4.92 -10.28
C ILE A 70 -6.82 6.29 -10.16
N ASN A 71 -6.36 7.09 -9.19
CA ASN A 71 -6.95 8.40 -8.89
C ASN A 71 -6.39 9.53 -9.79
N LYS A 72 -5.44 9.24 -10.68
CA LYS A 72 -4.79 10.19 -11.58
C LYS A 72 -4.25 11.43 -10.85
N TYR A 73 -3.59 11.23 -9.70
CA TYR A 73 -3.01 12.33 -8.94
C TYR A 73 -1.90 13.03 -9.73
N SER A 74 -2.08 14.33 -10.02
CA SER A 74 -1.05 15.17 -10.58
C SER A 74 -0.01 15.56 -9.51
N GLY A 75 1.28 15.55 -9.88
CA GLY A 75 2.38 15.92 -8.99
C GLY A 75 2.73 14.89 -7.91
N GLY A 76 2.04 13.75 -7.84
CA GLY A 76 2.35 12.64 -6.94
C GLY A 76 3.59 11.85 -7.38
N ILE A 77 4.00 10.86 -6.56
CA ILE A 77 5.17 10.03 -6.87
C ILE A 77 4.97 9.22 -8.17
N TYR A 78 3.77 8.69 -8.41
CA TYR A 78 3.44 8.00 -9.66
C TYR A 78 3.62 8.93 -10.87
N HIS A 79 3.04 10.13 -10.83
CA HIS A 79 3.13 11.12 -11.89
C HIS A 79 4.59 11.51 -12.20
N LYS A 80 5.38 11.79 -11.15
CA LYS A 80 6.81 12.09 -11.30
C LYS A 80 7.59 10.91 -11.83
N THR A 81 7.34 9.70 -11.35
CA THR A 81 8.03 8.49 -11.84
C THR A 81 7.77 8.27 -13.32
N GLN A 82 6.54 8.44 -13.77
CA GLN A 82 6.20 8.32 -15.19
C GLN A 82 7.00 9.31 -16.04
N ILE A 83 7.01 10.59 -15.67
CA ILE A 83 7.64 11.63 -16.47
C ILE A 83 9.16 11.55 -16.38
N ASP A 84 9.71 11.55 -15.16
CA ASP A 84 11.16 11.67 -14.97
C ASP A 84 11.91 10.42 -15.45
N LEU A 85 11.37 9.22 -15.16
CA LEU A 85 12.00 7.98 -15.58
C LEU A 85 11.94 7.82 -17.11
N THR A 86 10.81 8.14 -17.72
CA THR A 86 10.65 8.08 -19.19
C THR A 86 11.57 9.08 -19.88
N TYR A 87 11.58 10.32 -19.43
CA TYR A 87 12.46 11.34 -20.01
C TYR A 87 13.93 10.92 -19.91
N ASN A 88 14.39 10.53 -18.70
CA ASN A 88 15.80 10.19 -18.50
C ASN A 88 16.21 8.94 -19.31
N SER A 89 15.38 7.90 -19.35
CA SER A 89 15.68 6.69 -20.15
C SER A 89 15.77 7.01 -21.63
N ASN A 90 14.77 7.66 -22.19
CA ASN A 90 14.74 7.99 -23.61
C ASN A 90 15.84 8.98 -24.01
N HIS A 91 16.17 9.94 -23.13
CA HIS A 91 17.26 10.88 -23.38
C HIS A 91 18.64 10.19 -23.47
N ILE A 92 18.88 9.17 -22.63
CA ILE A 92 20.10 8.35 -22.70
C ILE A 92 20.15 7.58 -24.03
N GLU A 93 19.02 7.15 -24.55
CA GLU A 93 18.89 6.43 -25.82
C GLU A 93 18.92 7.36 -27.06
N GLY A 94 18.97 8.67 -26.82
CA GLY A 94 19.14 9.69 -27.89
C GLY A 94 17.87 10.41 -28.32
N SER A 95 16.75 10.23 -27.60
CA SER A 95 15.53 10.99 -27.85
C SER A 95 15.75 12.49 -27.67
N ARG A 96 15.15 13.27 -28.56
CA ARG A 96 15.23 14.73 -28.57
C ARG A 96 14.06 15.42 -27.86
N LEU A 97 13.10 14.65 -27.35
CA LEU A 97 11.99 15.22 -26.59
C LEU A 97 12.51 15.89 -25.32
N SER A 98 12.02 17.11 -25.07
CA SER A 98 12.29 17.80 -23.80
C SER A 98 11.49 17.17 -22.66
N HIS A 99 11.89 17.47 -21.41
CA HIS A 99 11.16 17.05 -20.23
C HIS A 99 9.71 17.57 -20.24
N ASP A 100 9.49 18.82 -20.68
CA ASP A 100 8.15 19.41 -20.76
C ASP A 100 7.29 18.75 -21.85
N GLN A 101 7.88 18.39 -22.99
CA GLN A 101 7.18 17.63 -24.03
C GLN A 101 6.81 16.22 -23.54
N THR A 102 7.72 15.54 -22.85
CA THR A 102 7.44 14.23 -22.22
C THR A 102 6.29 14.35 -21.22
N ARG A 103 6.30 15.37 -20.37
CA ARG A 103 5.22 15.64 -19.43
C ARG A 103 3.89 15.93 -20.15
N TYR A 104 3.91 16.77 -21.16
CA TYR A 104 2.72 17.12 -21.93
C TYR A 104 2.07 15.89 -22.57
N ILE A 105 2.89 15.01 -23.17
CA ILE A 105 2.39 13.75 -23.75
C ILE A 105 1.76 12.87 -22.68
N PHE A 106 2.38 12.76 -21.49
CA PHE A 106 1.84 11.96 -20.40
C PHE A 106 0.49 12.50 -19.87
N GLU A 107 0.41 13.82 -19.67
CA GLU A 107 -0.78 14.45 -19.05
C GLU A 107 -1.96 14.53 -20.00
N THR A 108 -1.71 14.74 -21.30
CA THR A 108 -2.76 15.03 -22.29
C THR A 108 -3.02 13.87 -23.27
N ASN A 109 -2.09 12.92 -23.37
CA ASN A 109 -2.06 11.89 -24.40
C ASN A 109 -2.13 12.47 -25.83
N THR A 110 -1.59 13.66 -26.03
CA THR A 110 -1.53 14.37 -27.30
C THR A 110 -0.12 14.93 -27.53
N ILE A 111 0.15 15.34 -28.78
CA ILE A 111 1.39 16.00 -29.16
C ILE A 111 1.05 17.47 -29.41
N GLY A 112 1.43 18.35 -28.48
CA GLY A 112 1.27 19.78 -28.64
C GLY A 112 2.58 20.39 -29.09
N VAL A 113 2.72 20.69 -30.38
CA VAL A 113 3.91 21.38 -30.93
C VAL A 113 3.45 22.52 -31.82
N GLU A 114 3.92 23.70 -31.47
CA GLU A 114 3.87 24.85 -32.36
C GLU A 114 5.27 25.05 -32.97
N ASN A 115 5.35 24.89 -34.29
CA ASN A 115 6.57 25.14 -35.07
C ASN A 115 7.81 24.26 -34.77
N GLU A 116 7.63 23.09 -34.19
CA GLU A 116 8.72 22.12 -34.00
C GLU A 116 8.45 20.82 -34.77
N VAL A 117 9.50 20.23 -35.32
CA VAL A 117 9.45 18.91 -35.96
C VAL A 117 9.87 17.88 -34.93
N LEU A 118 8.93 17.03 -34.51
CA LEU A 118 9.24 15.91 -33.63
C LEU A 118 9.50 14.64 -34.42
N ASN A 119 10.45 13.84 -33.94
CA ASN A 119 10.64 12.49 -34.46
C ASN A 119 9.48 11.59 -33.98
N VAL A 120 8.83 10.91 -34.89
CA VAL A 120 7.71 10.00 -34.57
C VAL A 120 8.17 8.85 -33.68
N ASP A 121 9.37 8.33 -33.91
CA ASP A 121 9.93 7.24 -33.12
C ASP A 121 10.10 7.66 -31.64
N ASP A 122 10.63 8.87 -31.40
CA ASP A 122 10.79 9.41 -30.04
C ASP A 122 9.44 9.48 -29.31
N VAL A 123 8.38 9.87 -30.00
CA VAL A 123 7.02 9.95 -29.43
C VAL A 123 6.46 8.55 -29.13
N LEU A 124 6.61 7.61 -30.04
CA LEU A 124 6.17 6.24 -29.87
C LEU A 124 6.91 5.54 -28.73
N GLU A 125 8.23 5.69 -28.64
CA GLU A 125 9.05 5.18 -27.55
C GLU A 125 8.60 5.75 -26.20
N THR A 126 8.37 7.05 -26.14
CA THR A 126 7.86 7.72 -24.93
C THR A 126 6.52 7.14 -24.49
N ALA A 127 5.56 7.01 -25.41
CA ALA A 127 4.26 6.43 -25.10
C ALA A 127 4.36 4.97 -24.67
N ASN A 128 5.23 4.19 -25.30
CA ASN A 128 5.47 2.79 -24.93
C ASN A 128 6.15 2.67 -23.57
N HIS A 129 7.08 3.58 -23.24
CA HIS A 129 7.73 3.59 -21.94
C HIS A 129 6.74 3.83 -20.79
N PHE A 130 5.79 4.76 -20.94
CA PHE A 130 4.71 4.94 -19.98
C PHE A 130 3.89 3.67 -19.77
N ARG A 131 3.55 2.97 -20.85
CA ARG A 131 2.83 1.68 -20.78
C ARG A 131 3.65 0.59 -20.08
N CYS A 132 4.97 0.55 -20.30
CA CYS A 132 5.85 -0.39 -19.61
C CYS A 132 5.90 -0.14 -18.12
N ILE A 133 6.02 1.12 -17.68
CA ILE A 133 5.98 1.47 -16.24
C ILE A 133 4.65 1.06 -15.63
N ASP A 134 3.54 1.35 -16.29
CA ASP A 134 2.20 0.96 -15.84
C ASP A 134 2.07 -0.55 -15.67
N MET A 135 2.58 -1.29 -16.64
CA MET A 135 2.57 -2.74 -16.62
C MET A 135 3.41 -3.32 -15.47
N ILE A 136 4.57 -2.73 -15.20
CA ILE A 136 5.42 -3.11 -14.06
C ILE A 136 4.68 -2.87 -12.74
N ILE A 137 4.05 -1.70 -12.57
CA ILE A 137 3.29 -1.37 -11.36
C ILE A 137 2.12 -2.35 -11.15
N ASP A 138 1.39 -2.69 -12.22
CA ASP A 138 0.24 -3.57 -12.13
C ASP A 138 0.64 -5.00 -11.75
N HIS A 139 1.76 -5.48 -12.28
CA HIS A 139 2.21 -6.88 -12.16
C HIS A 139 3.34 -7.12 -11.16
N ALA A 140 3.81 -6.10 -10.44
CA ALA A 140 4.97 -6.20 -9.55
C ALA A 140 4.86 -7.29 -8.45
N LYS A 141 3.65 -7.72 -8.09
CA LYS A 141 3.41 -8.80 -7.12
C LYS A 141 3.17 -10.17 -7.77
N THR A 142 3.12 -10.23 -9.09
CA THR A 142 2.90 -11.49 -9.81
C THR A 142 4.24 -12.10 -10.22
N THR A 143 4.37 -13.42 -10.08
CA THR A 143 5.54 -14.13 -10.58
C THR A 143 5.55 -14.03 -12.10
N LEU A 144 6.62 -13.47 -12.66
CA LEU A 144 6.84 -13.47 -14.11
C LEU A 144 7.09 -14.92 -14.54
N SER A 145 6.11 -15.56 -15.17
CA SER A 145 6.29 -16.85 -15.81
C SER A 145 6.68 -16.65 -17.28
N GLU A 146 7.44 -17.59 -17.86
CA GLU A 146 7.81 -17.55 -19.27
C GLU A 146 6.59 -17.44 -20.20
N ASN A 147 5.46 -17.95 -19.78
CA ASN A 147 4.18 -17.87 -20.53
C ASN A 147 3.66 -16.42 -20.67
N TRP A 148 4.08 -15.51 -19.79
CA TRP A 148 3.65 -14.11 -19.83
C TRP A 148 4.18 -13.35 -21.05
N TYR A 149 5.39 -13.72 -21.50
CA TYR A 149 6.05 -13.13 -22.67
C TYR A 149 5.35 -13.49 -24.00
N TYR A 150 4.70 -14.66 -24.05
CA TYR A 150 4.05 -15.17 -25.27
C TYR A 150 2.57 -14.76 -25.43
N VAL A 151 1.89 -14.45 -24.32
CA VAL A 151 0.46 -14.07 -24.37
C VAL A 151 0.25 -12.72 -25.06
N LYS A 152 1.15 -11.74 -24.87
CA LYS A 152 1.05 -10.43 -25.51
C LYS A 152 1.42 -10.37 -26.99
N LYS A 153 2.09 -11.39 -27.51
CA LYS A 153 2.43 -11.46 -28.93
C LYS A 153 1.26 -11.90 -29.83
N LYS A 154 0.16 -12.37 -29.21
CA LYS A 154 -1.05 -12.83 -29.92
C LYS A 154 -2.14 -11.76 -30.04
N ASP A 155 -2.06 -10.68 -29.28
CA ASP A 155 -3.05 -9.59 -29.25
C ASP A 155 -2.54 -8.28 -29.89
N SER A 156 -1.48 -8.39 -30.73
CA SER A 156 -0.90 -7.28 -31.50
C SER A 156 -1.12 -7.46 -32.98
#